data_684f8895e30617daa5e75d846180212d
#
_entry.id   684f8895e30617daa5e75d846180212d
#
_cell.length_a   1.000
_cell.length_b   1.000
_cell.length_c   1.000
_cell.angle_alpha   90.00
_cell.angle_beta   90.00
_cell.angle_gamma   90.00
#
_symmetry.space_group_name_H-M   'P 1'
#
loop_
_entity.id
_entity.type
_entity.pdbx_description
1 polymer ?
#
loop_
_entity_poly.entity_id
_entity_poly.type
_entity_poly.pdbx_seq_one_letter_code
_entity_poly.pdbx_strand_id
1 'polypeptide(L)'
;AKLLSVKNPTTVAIIGPGTMSKYTLDALVSAQPTIDTIRINGRSQKGVDSFINYCQEKHPGVKNFIISGDIPGVCHEADIVFFGNTNAAVFENNPTIKKEWLKKGALVIAASALRVDTAILADDEIKLITDNYAMYEGWGYGQPHPTQKHVSTLLGMGFYDAVTEGRIAREAITAIGEILGIEST
;
A
#
# COMPACT_ATOMS: atom_id res chain seq x y z
N ALA A 1 -1.43 1.92 -10.00
CA ALA A 1 -2.42 3.00 -9.90
C ALA A 1 -3.28 3.11 -11.16
N LYS A 2 -2.68 3.31 -12.35
CA LYS A 2 -3.42 3.57 -13.61
C LYS A 2 -4.55 2.57 -13.90
N LEU A 3 -4.38 1.30 -13.53
CA LEU A 3 -5.35 0.23 -13.79
C LEU A 3 -6.29 -0.04 -12.60
N LEU A 4 -5.88 0.29 -11.39
CA LEU A 4 -6.53 -0.18 -10.16
C LEU A 4 -7.18 0.93 -9.34
N SER A 5 -6.75 2.20 -9.51
CA SER A 5 -7.38 3.31 -8.80
C SER A 5 -8.71 3.72 -9.44
N VAL A 6 -9.51 4.47 -8.71
CA VAL A 6 -10.67 5.18 -9.26
C VAL A 6 -10.26 6.03 -10.46
N LYS A 7 -11.21 6.36 -11.32
CA LYS A 7 -10.96 7.26 -12.45
C LYS A 7 -10.71 8.68 -11.93
N ASN A 8 -9.59 9.28 -12.38
CA ASN A 8 -9.16 10.64 -11.98
C ASN A 8 -9.01 10.82 -10.46
N PRO A 9 -8.15 10.04 -9.79
CA PRO A 9 -7.88 10.22 -8.38
C PRO A 9 -7.24 11.60 -8.14
N THR A 10 -7.65 12.27 -7.07
CA THR A 10 -7.14 13.61 -6.70
C THR A 10 -6.30 13.59 -5.43
N THR A 11 -6.56 12.64 -4.54
CA THR A 11 -5.97 12.63 -3.20
C THR A 11 -5.16 11.37 -2.94
N VAL A 12 -3.89 11.56 -2.52
CA VAL A 12 -2.98 10.48 -2.12
C VAL A 12 -2.63 10.62 -0.65
N ALA A 13 -2.80 9.54 0.12
CA ALA A 13 -2.28 9.41 1.48
C ALA A 13 -0.89 8.77 1.45
N ILE A 14 0.06 9.38 2.15
CA ILE A 14 1.44 8.89 2.30
C ILE A 14 1.71 8.59 3.77
N ILE A 15 1.91 7.34 4.11
CA ILE A 15 2.34 6.88 5.41
C ILE A 15 3.83 6.57 5.36
N GLY A 16 4.64 7.37 6.05
CA GLY A 16 6.10 7.32 6.01
C GLY A 16 6.70 8.08 4.82
N PRO A 17 6.84 9.42 4.91
CA PRO A 17 7.31 10.31 3.83
C PRO A 17 8.83 10.23 3.63
N GLY A 18 9.34 9.03 3.31
CA GLY A 18 10.74 8.75 3.02
C GLY A 18 11.09 8.76 1.54
N THR A 19 12.29 8.26 1.21
CA THR A 19 12.81 8.20 -0.17
C THR A 19 11.90 7.37 -1.09
N MET A 20 11.44 6.20 -0.62
CA MET A 20 10.53 5.36 -1.40
C MET A 20 9.24 6.09 -1.75
N SER A 21 8.67 6.82 -0.78
CA SER A 21 7.43 7.59 -0.98
C SER A 21 7.61 8.72 -1.99
N LYS A 22 8.79 9.35 -2.07
CA LYS A 22 9.11 10.37 -3.08
C LYS A 22 9.03 9.78 -4.49
N TYR A 23 9.74 8.68 -4.75
CA TYR A 23 9.73 8.03 -6.06
C TYR A 23 8.39 7.38 -6.42
N THR A 24 7.67 6.86 -5.42
CA THR A 24 6.31 6.38 -5.65
C THR A 24 5.38 7.51 -6.05
N LEU A 25 5.49 8.67 -5.41
CA LEU A 25 4.68 9.84 -5.79
C LEU A 25 5.01 10.32 -7.20
N ASP A 26 6.29 10.33 -7.60
CA ASP A 26 6.69 10.66 -8.99
C ASP A 26 5.94 9.78 -10.00
N ALA A 27 5.91 8.47 -9.74
CA ALA A 27 5.21 7.51 -10.59
C ALA A 27 3.68 7.70 -10.55
N LEU A 28 3.12 8.00 -9.37
CA LEU A 28 1.67 8.22 -9.20
C LEU A 28 1.22 9.48 -9.95
N VAL A 29 1.89 10.61 -9.76
CA VAL A 29 1.55 11.87 -10.43
C VAL A 29 1.75 11.77 -11.95
N SER A 30 2.79 11.08 -12.40
CA SER A 30 2.99 10.81 -13.83
C SER A 30 1.87 9.98 -14.44
N ALA A 31 1.39 8.97 -13.71
CA ALA A 31 0.31 8.08 -14.17
C ALA A 31 -1.09 8.69 -14.03
N GLN A 32 -1.27 9.61 -13.08
CA GLN A 32 -2.52 10.24 -12.68
C GLN A 32 -2.32 11.75 -12.45
N PRO A 33 -2.31 12.55 -13.52
CA PRO A 33 -2.05 14.00 -13.44
C PRO A 33 -3.11 14.80 -12.69
N THR A 34 -4.22 14.17 -12.33
CA THR A 34 -5.31 14.76 -11.54
C THR A 34 -5.01 14.85 -10.05
N ILE A 35 -3.91 14.22 -9.59
CA ILE A 35 -3.50 14.28 -8.19
C ILE A 35 -3.02 15.70 -7.85
N ASP A 36 -3.71 16.34 -6.91
CA ASP A 36 -3.43 17.71 -6.45
C ASP A 36 -3.31 17.84 -4.93
N THR A 37 -3.68 16.78 -4.19
CA THR A 37 -3.76 16.78 -2.73
C THR A 37 -2.98 15.60 -2.15
N ILE A 38 -2.06 15.89 -1.24
CA ILE A 38 -1.30 14.87 -0.50
C ILE A 38 -1.61 14.97 0.98
N ARG A 39 -2.04 13.86 1.57
CA ARG A 39 -2.24 13.68 3.01
C ARG A 39 -1.04 12.92 3.56
N ILE A 40 -0.43 13.41 4.65
CA ILE A 40 0.89 12.92 5.10
C ILE A 40 0.83 12.52 6.57
N ASN A 41 1.28 11.30 6.87
CA ASN A 41 1.63 10.87 8.22
C ASN A 41 3.12 10.50 8.28
N GLY A 42 3.87 11.15 9.16
CA GLY A 42 5.31 10.93 9.33
C GLY A 42 5.72 11.04 10.80
N ARG A 43 6.75 10.28 11.19
CA ARG A 43 7.24 10.24 12.58
C ARG A 43 7.97 11.52 13.00
N SER A 44 8.50 12.29 12.07
CA SER A 44 9.25 13.52 12.38
C SER A 44 8.85 14.67 11.47
N GLN A 45 8.73 15.85 12.04
CA GLN A 45 8.44 17.08 11.28
C GLN A 45 9.46 17.29 10.17
N LYS A 46 10.77 17.11 10.46
CA LYS A 46 11.84 17.24 9.44
C LYS A 46 11.61 16.32 8.22
N GLY A 47 11.14 15.09 8.44
CA GLY A 47 10.84 14.15 7.34
C GLY A 47 9.66 14.62 6.51
N VAL A 48 8.61 15.12 7.17
CA VAL A 48 7.42 15.68 6.53
C VAL A 48 7.79 16.91 5.70
N ASP A 49 8.54 17.86 6.27
CA ASP A 49 8.97 19.07 5.59
C ASP A 49 9.84 18.77 4.36
N SER A 50 10.79 17.82 4.51
CA SER A 50 11.64 17.38 3.39
C SER A 50 10.83 16.76 2.26
N PHE A 51 9.75 16.06 2.58
CA PHE A 51 8.86 15.47 1.59
C PHE A 51 8.01 16.53 0.90
N ILE A 52 7.44 17.47 1.65
CA ILE A 52 6.64 18.59 1.10
C ILE A 52 7.50 19.44 0.16
N ASN A 53 8.71 19.84 0.58
CA ASN A 53 9.63 20.62 -0.25
C ASN A 53 9.96 19.90 -1.56
N TYR A 54 10.22 18.59 -1.50
CA TYR A 54 10.42 17.76 -2.68
C TYR A 54 9.20 17.79 -3.62
N CYS A 55 8.00 17.64 -3.07
CA CYS A 55 6.77 17.66 -3.87
C CYS A 55 6.54 19.02 -4.53
N GLN A 56 6.74 20.12 -3.82
CA GLN A 56 6.57 21.48 -4.34
C GLN A 56 7.55 21.76 -5.49
N GLU A 57 8.78 21.28 -5.38
CA GLU A 57 9.80 21.44 -6.42
C GLU A 57 9.49 20.59 -7.66
N LYS A 58 9.15 19.32 -7.47
CA LYS A 58 9.00 18.33 -8.55
C LYS A 58 7.63 18.31 -9.20
N HIS A 59 6.58 18.58 -8.42
CA HIS A 59 5.18 18.42 -8.80
C HIS A 59 4.37 19.68 -8.54
N PRO A 60 4.56 20.74 -9.32
CA PRO A 60 3.86 22.03 -9.11
C PRO A 60 2.33 21.92 -9.26
N GLY A 61 1.82 20.82 -9.82
CA GLY A 61 0.39 20.50 -9.87
C GLY A 61 -0.19 20.06 -8.52
N VAL A 62 0.65 19.58 -7.59
CA VAL A 62 0.23 19.23 -6.23
C VAL A 62 0.19 20.51 -5.39
N LYS A 63 -1.01 20.90 -4.98
CA LYS A 63 -1.25 22.23 -4.35
C LYS A 63 -1.54 22.12 -2.85
N ASN A 64 -2.11 20.98 -2.41
CA ASN A 64 -2.62 20.84 -1.07
C ASN A 64 -1.82 19.79 -0.30
N PHE A 65 -1.34 20.16 0.90
CA PHE A 65 -0.65 19.27 1.82
C PHE A 65 -1.38 19.27 3.17
N ILE A 66 -1.87 18.09 3.58
CA ILE A 66 -2.62 17.90 4.81
C ILE A 66 -1.83 16.96 5.69
N ILE A 67 -1.38 17.43 6.85
CA ILE A 67 -0.61 16.63 7.79
C ILE A 67 -1.57 16.08 8.86
N SER A 68 -1.52 14.79 9.13
CA SER A 68 -2.25 14.15 10.22
C SER A 68 -1.29 13.41 11.16
N GLY A 69 -1.56 13.54 12.47
CA GLY A 69 -0.80 12.84 13.50
C GLY A 69 -1.08 11.33 13.56
N ASP A 70 -2.14 10.85 12.92
CA ASP A 70 -2.54 9.46 12.92
C ASP A 70 -2.82 8.91 11.51
N ILE A 71 -2.79 7.59 11.39
CA ILE A 71 -3.00 6.89 10.11
C ILE A 71 -4.46 6.95 9.67
N PRO A 72 -5.48 6.76 10.53
CA PRO A 72 -6.88 6.92 10.13
C PRO A 72 -7.17 8.27 9.50
N GLY A 73 -6.71 9.35 10.14
CA GLY A 73 -6.90 10.71 9.64
C GLY A 73 -6.25 10.96 8.28
N VAL A 74 -5.13 10.29 7.98
CA VAL A 74 -4.47 10.38 6.66
C VAL A 74 -5.22 9.58 5.61
N CYS A 75 -5.70 8.38 5.93
CA CYS A 75 -6.40 7.51 5.00
C CYS A 75 -7.78 8.05 4.60
N HIS A 76 -8.42 8.78 5.50
CA HIS A 76 -9.75 9.33 5.28
C HIS A 76 -9.78 10.22 4.02
N GLU A 77 -10.76 9.98 3.13
CA GLU A 77 -10.93 10.72 1.86
C GLU A 77 -9.81 10.50 0.81
N ALA A 78 -8.82 9.64 1.06
CA ALA A 78 -7.79 9.36 0.06
C ALA A 78 -8.27 8.37 -1.01
N ASP A 79 -8.00 8.69 -2.27
CA ASP A 79 -8.26 7.80 -3.41
C ASP A 79 -7.17 6.72 -3.54
N ILE A 80 -5.95 7.07 -3.13
CA ILE A 80 -4.79 6.16 -3.10
C ILE A 80 -4.13 6.29 -1.74
N VAL A 81 -3.86 5.16 -1.08
CA VAL A 81 -3.16 5.09 0.21
C VAL A 81 -1.86 4.32 0.02
N PHE A 82 -0.73 4.95 0.28
CA PHE A 82 0.59 4.36 0.16
C PHE A 82 1.26 4.18 1.51
N PHE A 83 1.60 2.94 1.84
CA PHE A 83 2.40 2.57 3.01
C PHE A 83 3.86 2.39 2.61
N GLY A 84 4.70 3.37 2.96
CA GLY A 84 6.16 3.39 2.76
C GLY A 84 6.93 3.63 4.06
N ASN A 85 6.32 3.30 5.21
CA ASN A 85 6.93 3.44 6.53
C ASN A 85 8.07 2.43 6.73
N THR A 86 8.99 2.73 7.63
CA THR A 86 9.97 1.76 8.10
C THR A 86 9.27 0.65 8.88
N ASN A 87 9.57 -0.60 8.55
CA ASN A 87 9.04 -1.75 9.25
C ASN A 87 9.42 -1.72 10.73
N ALA A 88 8.50 -2.08 11.60
CA ALA A 88 8.79 -2.28 13.01
C ALA A 88 9.66 -3.53 13.21
N ALA A 89 10.50 -3.51 14.23
CA ALA A 89 11.33 -4.67 14.58
C ALA A 89 10.50 -5.89 15.01
N VAL A 90 9.34 -5.62 15.60
CA VAL A 90 8.31 -6.60 16.00
C VAL A 90 7.15 -6.45 15.03
N PHE A 91 6.75 -7.54 14.38
CA PHE A 91 5.73 -7.50 13.31
C PHE A 91 4.39 -6.92 13.78
N GLU A 92 3.97 -7.26 14.99
CA GLU A 92 2.71 -6.82 15.61
C GLU A 92 2.64 -5.31 15.80
N ASN A 93 3.78 -4.62 15.81
CA ASN A 93 3.87 -3.17 15.93
C ASN A 93 3.75 -2.44 14.58
N ASN A 94 3.65 -3.18 13.45
CA ASN A 94 3.34 -2.56 12.18
C ASN A 94 1.87 -2.13 12.13
N PRO A 95 1.54 -1.08 11.35
CA PRO A 95 0.17 -0.60 11.24
C PRO A 95 -0.76 -1.72 10.75
N THR A 96 -1.95 -1.80 11.33
CA THR A 96 -3.04 -2.67 10.85
C THR A 96 -4.03 -1.78 10.13
N ILE A 97 -4.16 -1.97 8.82
CA ILE A 97 -5.16 -1.24 8.04
C ILE A 97 -6.55 -1.76 8.36
N LYS A 98 -7.51 -0.84 8.52
CA LYS A 98 -8.90 -1.15 8.80
C LYS A 98 -9.81 -0.62 7.70
N LYS A 99 -10.92 -1.34 7.44
CA LYS A 99 -11.87 -0.99 6.38
C LYS A 99 -12.47 0.41 6.58
N GLU A 100 -12.82 0.75 7.82
CA GLU A 100 -13.45 2.03 8.18
C GLU A 100 -12.55 3.26 7.96
N TRP A 101 -11.25 3.07 7.72
CA TRP A 101 -10.33 4.16 7.38
C TRP A 101 -10.37 4.52 5.90
N LEU A 102 -10.90 3.62 5.08
CA LEU A 102 -10.79 3.70 3.63
C LEU A 102 -12.06 4.26 3.00
N LYS A 103 -11.86 5.16 2.07
CA LYS A 103 -12.90 5.60 1.16
C LYS A 103 -13.31 4.44 0.24
N LYS A 104 -14.58 4.33 -0.11
CA LYS A 104 -15.04 3.34 -1.10
C LYS A 104 -14.30 3.53 -2.43
N GLY A 105 -13.71 2.45 -2.92
CA GLY A 105 -12.90 2.44 -4.14
C GLY A 105 -11.46 2.92 -3.97
N ALA A 106 -11.00 3.18 -2.74
CA ALA A 106 -9.61 3.52 -2.49
C ALA A 106 -8.66 2.39 -2.90
N LEU A 107 -7.53 2.74 -3.53
CA LEU A 107 -6.43 1.83 -3.80
C LEU A 107 -5.41 1.88 -2.66
N VAL A 108 -5.16 0.74 -2.01
CA VAL A 108 -4.08 0.61 -1.03
C VAL A 108 -2.86 -0.02 -1.67
N ILE A 109 -1.70 0.62 -1.52
CA ILE A 109 -0.39 0.13 -1.99
C ILE A 109 0.52 -0.05 -0.77
N ALA A 110 0.92 -1.28 -0.50
CA ALA A 110 1.81 -1.63 0.60
C ALA A 110 3.22 -1.95 0.06
N ALA A 111 4.15 -1.03 0.24
CA ALA A 111 5.58 -1.23 -0.04
C ALA A 111 6.40 -1.46 1.25
N SER A 112 5.73 -1.52 2.39
CA SER A 112 6.29 -1.82 3.70
C SER A 112 5.41 -2.85 4.43
N ALA A 113 5.87 -3.33 5.58
CA ALA A 113 5.07 -4.22 6.42
C ALA A 113 3.75 -3.56 6.80
N LEU A 114 2.66 -4.24 6.47
CA LEU A 114 1.29 -3.82 6.75
C LEU A 114 0.49 -5.03 7.20
N ARG A 115 -0.21 -4.90 8.30
CA ARG A 115 -1.19 -5.90 8.75
C ARG A 115 -2.57 -5.55 8.20
N VAL A 116 -3.36 -6.55 7.92
CA VAL A 116 -4.71 -6.39 7.37
C VAL A 116 -5.72 -6.85 8.40
N ASP A 117 -6.71 -6.03 8.67
CA ASP A 117 -7.84 -6.40 9.51
C ASP A 117 -8.63 -7.55 8.86
N THR A 118 -9.13 -8.49 9.67
CA THR A 118 -9.93 -9.62 9.20
C THR A 118 -11.19 -9.19 8.45
N ALA A 119 -11.77 -8.04 8.80
CA ALA A 119 -12.92 -7.48 8.10
C ALA A 119 -12.62 -7.11 6.63
N ILE A 120 -11.37 -6.77 6.30
CA ILE A 120 -10.94 -6.53 4.91
C ILE A 120 -10.83 -7.86 4.16
N LEU A 121 -10.26 -8.89 4.82
CA LEU A 121 -10.08 -10.21 4.20
C LEU A 121 -11.40 -10.93 3.93
N ALA A 122 -12.42 -10.67 4.74
CA ALA A 122 -13.75 -11.29 4.64
C ALA A 122 -14.72 -10.53 3.73
N ASP A 123 -14.29 -9.44 3.10
CA ASP A 123 -15.16 -8.56 2.31
C ASP A 123 -15.03 -8.82 0.82
N ASP A 124 -16.05 -9.41 0.21
CA ASP A 124 -16.08 -9.74 -1.21
C ASP A 124 -16.04 -8.51 -2.14
N GLU A 125 -16.34 -7.30 -1.64
CA GLU A 125 -16.21 -6.07 -2.41
C GLU A 125 -14.75 -5.59 -2.49
N ILE A 126 -13.84 -6.11 -1.65
CA ILE A 126 -12.43 -5.73 -1.61
C ILE A 126 -11.61 -6.71 -2.45
N LYS A 127 -10.95 -6.20 -3.47
CA LYS A 127 -10.04 -6.98 -4.31
C LYS A 127 -8.67 -7.10 -3.64
N LEU A 128 -8.27 -8.32 -3.31
CA LEU A 128 -6.95 -8.64 -2.79
C LEU A 128 -6.01 -8.89 -3.97
N ILE A 129 -5.01 -8.02 -4.13
CA ILE A 129 -4.11 -8.08 -5.28
C ILE A 129 -2.67 -8.22 -4.79
N THR A 130 -1.95 -9.15 -5.40
CA THR A 130 -0.51 -9.34 -5.17
C THR A 130 0.28 -9.15 -6.47
N ASP A 131 1.57 -8.91 -6.34
CA ASP A 131 2.51 -8.87 -7.45
C ASP A 131 2.67 -10.26 -8.11
N ASN A 132 2.98 -11.30 -7.33
CA ASN A 132 3.13 -12.67 -7.79
C ASN A 132 2.81 -13.65 -6.66
N TYR A 133 1.63 -14.26 -6.68
CA TYR A 133 1.22 -15.19 -5.63
C TYR A 133 2.07 -16.46 -5.58
N ALA A 134 2.47 -17.01 -6.73
CA ALA A 134 3.30 -18.22 -6.79
C ALA A 134 4.67 -18.02 -6.10
N MET A 135 5.19 -16.79 -6.08
CA MET A 135 6.41 -16.47 -5.33
C MET A 135 6.19 -16.67 -3.82
N TYR A 136 5.07 -16.21 -3.29
CA TYR A 136 4.74 -16.37 -1.86
C TYR A 136 4.47 -17.83 -1.50
N GLU A 137 3.83 -18.60 -2.37
CA GLU A 137 3.68 -20.05 -2.20
C GLU A 137 5.06 -20.74 -2.14
N GLY A 138 5.96 -20.42 -3.06
CA GLY A 138 7.30 -20.98 -3.08
C GLY A 138 8.10 -20.67 -1.80
N TRP A 139 7.93 -19.50 -1.24
CA TRP A 139 8.54 -19.13 0.04
C TRP A 139 7.87 -19.83 1.23
N GLY A 140 6.56 -20.02 1.21
CA GLY A 140 5.81 -20.75 2.25
C GLY A 140 6.18 -22.22 2.35
N TYR A 141 6.54 -22.87 1.24
CA TYR A 141 6.98 -24.28 1.19
C TYR A 141 8.43 -24.51 1.67
N GLY A 142 9.02 -23.57 2.40
CA GLY A 142 10.31 -23.77 3.04
C GLY A 142 11.53 -23.61 2.14
N GLN A 143 11.37 -22.98 0.98
CA GLN A 143 12.52 -22.53 0.20
C GLN A 143 13.27 -21.47 1.03
N PRO A 144 14.55 -21.67 1.38
CA PRO A 144 15.28 -20.73 2.21
C PRO A 144 15.43 -19.40 1.47
N HIS A 145 14.66 -18.39 1.85
CA HIS A 145 14.88 -17.04 1.37
C HIS A 145 15.98 -16.38 2.19
N PRO A 146 17.00 -15.77 1.58
CA PRO A 146 18.12 -15.17 2.31
C PRO A 146 17.69 -14.03 3.25
N THR A 147 16.47 -13.51 3.10
CA THR A 147 15.90 -12.47 3.94
C THR A 147 14.58 -12.89 4.60
N GLN A 148 14.43 -14.17 4.95
CA GLN A 148 13.18 -14.75 5.48
C GLN A 148 12.52 -13.93 6.60
N LYS A 149 13.34 -13.32 7.47
CA LYS A 149 12.84 -12.44 8.55
C LYS A 149 12.11 -11.19 8.04
N HIS A 150 12.39 -10.74 6.81
CA HIS A 150 11.73 -9.58 6.19
C HIS A 150 10.56 -10.00 5.29
N VAL A 151 10.64 -11.17 4.70
CA VAL A 151 9.60 -11.72 3.78
C VAL A 151 8.30 -11.97 4.52
N SER A 152 8.36 -12.50 5.75
CA SER A 152 7.17 -12.73 6.59
C SER A 152 6.37 -11.48 6.93
N THR A 153 6.90 -10.29 6.65
CA THR A 153 6.22 -9.01 6.89
C THR A 153 5.54 -8.42 5.67
N LEU A 154 5.72 -9.03 4.49
CA LEU A 154 5.11 -8.57 3.25
C LEU A 154 3.61 -8.91 3.22
N LEU A 155 2.81 -8.02 2.65
CA LEU A 155 1.36 -8.18 2.55
C LEU A 155 0.97 -9.49 1.83
N GLY A 156 1.69 -9.84 0.77
CA GLY A 156 1.45 -11.09 0.03
C GLY A 156 1.67 -12.35 0.86
N MET A 157 2.63 -12.36 1.80
CA MET A 157 2.76 -13.46 2.78
C MET A 157 1.56 -13.51 3.72
N GLY A 158 1.04 -12.37 4.15
CA GLY A 158 -0.19 -12.32 4.95
C GLY A 158 -1.40 -12.90 4.21
N PHE A 159 -1.48 -12.72 2.89
CA PHE A 159 -2.50 -13.37 2.07
C PHE A 159 -2.26 -14.88 1.96
N TYR A 160 -1.02 -15.32 1.74
CA TYR A 160 -0.65 -16.74 1.73
C TYR A 160 -1.02 -17.41 3.06
N ASP A 161 -0.69 -16.82 4.19
CA ASP A 161 -1.04 -17.33 5.52
C ASP A 161 -2.57 -17.42 5.68
N ALA A 162 -3.31 -16.40 5.22
CA ALA A 162 -4.77 -16.40 5.28
C ALA A 162 -5.41 -17.54 4.46
N VAL A 163 -4.82 -17.91 3.32
CA VAL A 163 -5.26 -19.04 2.52
C VAL A 163 -4.92 -20.37 3.21
N THR A 164 -3.69 -20.54 3.69
CA THR A 164 -3.25 -21.79 4.34
C THR A 164 -3.98 -22.07 5.65
N GLU A 165 -4.40 -21.02 6.36
CA GLU A 165 -5.23 -21.11 7.56
C GLU A 165 -6.73 -21.26 7.26
N GLY A 166 -7.14 -21.28 5.99
CA GLY A 166 -8.53 -21.41 5.58
C GLY A 166 -9.41 -20.18 5.88
N ARG A 167 -8.81 -19.02 6.10
CA ARG A 167 -9.53 -17.77 6.37
C ARG A 167 -10.12 -17.14 5.09
N ILE A 168 -9.47 -17.36 3.96
CA ILE A 168 -9.93 -16.94 2.62
C ILE A 168 -9.66 -18.06 1.61
N ALA A 169 -10.41 -18.08 0.52
CA ALA A 169 -10.12 -18.94 -0.62
C ALA A 169 -8.95 -18.40 -1.45
N ARG A 170 -8.18 -19.28 -2.12
CA ARG A 170 -7.08 -18.88 -3.01
C ARG A 170 -7.56 -17.96 -4.14
N GLU A 171 -8.75 -18.23 -4.65
CA GLU A 171 -9.40 -17.51 -5.75
C GLU A 171 -9.79 -16.07 -5.38
N ALA A 172 -9.82 -15.73 -4.09
CA ALA A 172 -10.03 -14.36 -3.63
C ALA A 172 -8.82 -13.45 -3.93
N ILE A 173 -7.64 -14.04 -4.22
CA ILE A 173 -6.41 -13.30 -4.49
C ILE A 173 -6.12 -13.33 -5.99
N THR A 174 -5.93 -12.15 -6.58
CA THR A 174 -5.56 -11.97 -7.98
C THR A 174 -4.11 -11.49 -8.09
N ALA A 175 -3.29 -12.10 -8.95
CA ALA A 175 -1.98 -11.56 -9.27
C ALA A 175 -2.09 -10.40 -10.29
N ILE A 176 -1.20 -9.41 -10.17
CA ILE A 176 -1.23 -8.26 -11.09
C ILE A 176 -1.02 -8.67 -12.55
N GLY A 177 -0.27 -9.74 -12.79
CA GLY A 177 -0.07 -10.32 -14.13
C GLY A 177 -1.37 -10.80 -14.77
N GLU A 178 -2.26 -11.41 -13.99
CA GLU A 178 -3.58 -11.85 -14.46
C GLU A 178 -4.45 -10.67 -14.90
N ILE A 179 -4.39 -9.55 -14.15
CA ILE A 179 -5.12 -8.31 -14.52
C ILE A 179 -4.57 -7.72 -15.82
N LEU A 180 -3.27 -7.88 -16.08
CA LEU A 180 -2.60 -7.39 -17.29
C LEU A 180 -2.74 -8.34 -18.48
N GLY A 181 -3.35 -9.53 -18.31
CA GLY A 181 -3.41 -10.56 -19.34
C GLY A 181 -2.05 -11.17 -19.68
N ILE A 182 -1.10 -11.12 -18.75
CA ILE A 182 0.21 -11.74 -18.87
C ILE A 182 0.08 -13.15 -18.33
N GLU A 183 0.17 -14.17 -19.21
CA GLU A 183 0.22 -15.56 -18.78
C GLU A 183 1.48 -15.79 -17.94
N SER A 184 1.29 -16.42 -16.77
CA SER A 184 2.41 -16.88 -15.95
C SER A 184 3.08 -18.06 -16.68
N THR A 185 4.26 -17.85 -17.23
CA THR A 185 5.13 -18.90 -17.76
C THR A 185 5.82 -19.67 -16.64
#